data_2b788d40cc2c11bab7162cb8f1dd2880
#
_entry.id   2b788d40cc2c11bab7162cb8f1dd2880
#
_cell.length_a   1.000
_cell.length_b   1.000
_cell.length_c   1.000
_cell.angle_alpha   90.00
_cell.angle_beta   90.00
_cell.angle_gamma   90.00
#
_symmetry.space_group_name_H-M   'P 1'
#
loop_
_entity.id
_entity.type
_entity.pdbx_description
1 polymer ?
#
loop_
_entity_poly.entity_id
_entity_poly.type
_entity_poly.pdbx_seq_one_letter_code
_entity_poly.pdbx_strand_id
1 'polypeptide(L)'
;MRRAWPVALMAFSCASLAQEPATQAPLDPPPPPQVADPAPPAPMETGAGAPATAALPEGMRSGAEIFHAFRDGLAEPDCSGGGTRWQRHFAHAPARLADPGSDVLPLFGHVVDALREAHLPTEYALIPFVESGYAPGARSPSGPAGLWQFIAQTARHQGVRMAKGYDGRLSPAESTRAAVQYLRKLNGMLGGNWRLTAMAYNAGESRVLQALRRSGAPALEASPGALDGLSPITYAYVDKLHALACVLTRAGEDAEWLQQLERPVLALEPRPLEGAGSLEAWAAGNGQDAAILRRLNPALGQRWAGAPLALVPAITPPQPVALAAVRAVAAEPSVVDADTTSASRLHTVRQGESAWSIARRYGVAVRRLLEVNGLSAQSVLRPGMQLRVE
;
A
#
# COMPACT_ATOMS: atom_id res chain seq x y z
N MET A 1 7.67 5.22 -47.11
CA MET A 1 8.51 6.39 -46.85
C MET A 1 8.55 6.59 -45.31
N ARG A 2 9.66 6.17 -44.70
CA ARG A 2 9.86 6.22 -43.24
C ARG A 2 10.55 7.54 -42.93
N ARG A 3 9.97 8.39 -42.08
CA ARG A 3 10.64 9.58 -41.53
C ARG A 3 11.08 9.26 -40.11
N ALA A 4 12.39 9.18 -39.92
CA ALA A 4 13.10 9.14 -38.65
C ALA A 4 13.26 10.57 -38.12
N TRP A 5 13.01 10.78 -36.83
CA TRP A 5 13.35 11.99 -36.11
C TRP A 5 14.68 11.83 -35.37
N PRO A 6 15.59 12.82 -35.43
CA PRO A 6 16.85 12.73 -34.75
C PRO A 6 16.73 13.17 -33.28
N VAL A 7 17.39 12.41 -32.41
CA VAL A 7 17.64 12.76 -31.00
C VAL A 7 18.78 13.77 -30.96
N ALA A 8 18.53 14.98 -30.48
CA ALA A 8 19.55 15.98 -30.23
C ALA A 8 20.17 15.76 -28.85
N LEU A 9 21.44 15.36 -28.81
CA LEU A 9 22.31 15.41 -27.64
C LEU A 9 22.77 16.86 -27.47
N MET A 10 22.40 17.53 -26.37
CA MET A 10 23.04 18.77 -25.93
C MET A 10 24.10 18.43 -24.88
N ALA A 11 25.36 18.57 -25.26
CA ALA A 11 26.49 18.58 -24.36
C ALA A 11 26.68 20.00 -23.81
N PHE A 12 26.58 20.17 -22.49
CA PHE A 12 27.01 21.39 -21.82
C PHE A 12 28.44 21.23 -21.33
N SER A 13 29.34 22.01 -21.95
CA SER A 13 30.69 22.22 -21.45
C SER A 13 30.67 23.28 -20.35
N CYS A 14 31.04 22.91 -19.13
CA CYS A 14 31.40 23.85 -18.07
C CYS A 14 32.87 24.20 -18.17
N ALA A 15 33.19 25.46 -18.51
CA ALA A 15 34.48 26.02 -18.34
C ALA A 15 34.66 26.52 -16.91
N SER A 16 35.65 25.94 -16.20
CA SER A 16 36.08 26.39 -14.88
C SER A 16 37.01 27.60 -15.03
N LEU A 17 36.63 28.71 -14.43
CA LEU A 17 37.54 29.84 -14.13
C LEU A 17 38.05 29.66 -12.70
N ALA A 18 39.33 29.39 -12.57
CA ALA A 18 40.02 29.37 -11.30
C ALA A 18 40.32 30.83 -10.87
N GLN A 19 39.88 31.20 -9.67
CA GLN A 19 40.33 32.41 -8.98
C GLN A 19 41.29 32.00 -7.86
N GLU A 20 42.46 32.63 -7.87
CA GLU A 20 43.47 32.49 -6.83
C GLU A 20 43.04 33.13 -5.51
N PRO A 21 43.38 32.56 -4.33
CA PRO A 21 43.06 33.16 -3.06
C PRO A 21 44.07 34.22 -2.64
N ALA A 22 43.57 35.38 -2.28
CA ALA A 22 44.36 36.48 -1.67
C ALA A 22 44.79 36.08 -0.24
N THR A 23 46.06 36.18 0.02
CA THR A 23 46.72 35.96 1.32
C THR A 23 46.35 37.07 2.29
N GLN A 24 45.63 36.75 3.38
CA GLN A 24 45.41 37.63 4.53
C GLN A 24 46.38 37.27 5.63
N ALA A 25 46.97 38.31 6.26
CA ALA A 25 47.89 38.23 7.38
C ALA A 25 47.16 37.77 8.68
N PRO A 26 47.87 37.17 9.64
CA PRO A 26 47.26 36.65 10.86
C PRO A 26 46.86 37.78 11.80
N LEU A 27 45.62 37.69 12.33
CA LEU A 27 45.14 38.53 13.41
C LEU A 27 45.44 37.83 14.75
N ASP A 28 45.89 38.63 15.74
CA ASP A 28 46.19 38.19 17.12
C ASP A 28 44.91 37.58 17.80
N PRO A 29 45.08 36.57 18.66
CA PRO A 29 43.93 35.95 19.34
C PRO A 29 43.39 36.88 20.46
N PRO A 30 42.07 36.88 20.66
CA PRO A 30 41.41 37.61 21.74
C PRO A 30 41.74 37.00 23.14
N PRO A 31 41.72 37.81 24.23
CA PRO A 31 41.96 37.30 25.56
C PRO A 31 40.89 36.33 26.06
N PRO A 32 41.21 35.40 26.97
CA PRO A 32 40.27 34.39 27.45
C PRO A 32 39.11 35.02 28.25
N PRO A 33 37.92 34.47 28.14
CA PRO A 33 36.75 34.94 28.91
C PRO A 33 36.92 34.65 30.40
N GLN A 34 36.56 35.62 31.22
CA GLN A 34 36.46 35.46 32.67
C GLN A 34 35.31 34.49 33.00
N VAL A 35 35.63 33.45 33.76
CA VAL A 35 34.64 32.48 34.27
C VAL A 35 33.89 33.15 35.40
N ALA A 36 32.61 33.43 35.22
CA ALA A 36 31.71 33.81 36.31
C ALA A 36 31.22 32.55 37.03
N ASP A 37 31.17 32.59 38.35
CA ASP A 37 30.68 31.50 39.19
C ASP A 37 29.24 31.11 38.84
N PRO A 38 28.90 29.81 38.85
CA PRO A 38 27.56 29.37 38.53
C PRO A 38 26.54 29.75 39.60
N ALA A 39 25.48 30.42 39.17
CA ALA A 39 24.29 30.66 40.01
C ALA A 39 23.61 29.33 40.38
N PRO A 40 22.95 29.24 41.56
CA PRO A 40 22.29 28.04 42.01
C PRO A 40 21.13 27.67 41.05
N PRO A 41 20.88 26.35 40.82
CA PRO A 41 19.82 25.91 39.91
C PRO A 41 18.45 26.32 40.45
N ALA A 42 17.66 26.94 39.56
CA ALA A 42 16.24 27.19 39.79
C ALA A 42 15.47 25.86 39.90
N PRO A 43 14.38 25.80 40.66
CA PRO A 43 13.58 24.56 40.75
C PRO A 43 13.08 24.14 39.39
N MET A 44 13.35 22.88 39.01
CA MET A 44 12.78 22.27 37.81
C MET A 44 11.26 22.17 38.00
N GLU A 45 10.52 22.95 37.23
CA GLU A 45 9.11 22.68 36.99
C GLU A 45 8.99 21.38 36.20
N THR A 46 8.67 20.29 36.89
CA THR A 46 8.25 19.03 36.32
C THR A 46 6.84 19.21 35.74
N GLY A 47 6.75 19.56 34.46
CA GLY A 47 5.48 19.81 33.81
C GLY A 47 5.57 20.00 32.30
N ALA A 48 6.51 19.34 31.64
CA ALA A 48 6.40 19.19 30.19
C ALA A 48 5.46 18.00 29.90
N GLY A 49 4.16 18.26 29.91
CA GLY A 49 3.19 17.39 29.29
C GLY A 49 3.63 17.18 27.86
N ALA A 50 3.71 15.91 27.41
CA ALA A 50 3.92 15.57 26.01
C ALA A 50 2.96 16.44 25.17
N PRO A 51 3.41 17.00 24.02
CA PRO A 51 2.53 17.78 23.17
C PRO A 51 1.31 16.93 22.85
N ALA A 52 0.13 17.39 23.26
CA ALA A 52 -1.11 16.75 22.90
C ALA A 52 -1.14 16.71 21.37
N THR A 53 -1.13 15.50 20.82
CA THR A 53 -1.25 15.29 19.36
C THR A 53 -2.53 16.01 18.94
N ALA A 54 -2.39 17.15 18.25
CA ALA A 54 -3.53 17.91 17.79
C ALA A 54 -4.42 16.97 16.96
N ALA A 55 -5.72 16.95 17.28
CA ALA A 55 -6.67 16.12 16.54
C ALA A 55 -6.63 16.51 15.05
N LEU A 56 -6.53 15.50 14.21
CA LEU A 56 -6.52 15.71 12.75
C LEU A 56 -7.86 16.33 12.31
N PRO A 57 -7.88 17.20 11.29
CA PRO A 57 -9.12 17.72 10.71
C PRO A 57 -10.05 16.58 10.26
N GLU A 58 -11.36 16.86 10.28
CA GLU A 58 -12.36 15.90 9.82
C GLU A 58 -12.11 15.48 8.36
N GLY A 59 -12.27 14.18 8.07
CA GLY A 59 -11.97 13.62 6.76
C GLY A 59 -10.48 13.47 6.42
N MET A 60 -9.60 13.73 7.38
CA MET A 60 -8.16 13.57 7.24
C MET A 60 -7.63 12.43 8.11
N ARG A 61 -6.49 11.87 7.71
CA ARG A 61 -5.72 10.88 8.47
C ARG A 61 -4.22 11.16 8.35
N SER A 62 -3.40 10.58 9.21
CA SER A 62 -1.95 10.69 9.07
C SER A 62 -1.45 9.88 7.86
N GLY A 63 -0.59 10.49 7.04
CA GLY A 63 0.07 9.76 5.97
C GLY A 63 1.03 8.69 6.49
N ALA A 64 1.64 8.90 7.68
CA ALA A 64 2.48 7.90 8.33
C ALA A 64 1.67 6.66 8.75
N GLU A 65 0.42 6.83 9.22
CA GLU A 65 -0.48 5.70 9.51
C GLU A 65 -0.74 4.84 8.27
N ILE A 66 -0.92 5.46 7.11
CA ILE A 66 -1.08 4.75 5.83
C ILE A 66 0.15 3.90 5.54
N PHE A 67 1.34 4.49 5.70
CA PHE A 67 2.60 3.79 5.48
C PHE A 67 2.80 2.63 6.46
N HIS A 68 2.53 2.84 7.75
CA HIS A 68 2.61 1.77 8.75
C HIS A 68 1.62 0.65 8.45
N ALA A 69 0.37 0.99 8.07
CA ALA A 69 -0.61 0.01 7.66
C ALA A 69 -0.16 -0.83 6.45
N PHE A 70 0.52 -0.20 5.48
CA PHE A 70 1.15 -0.89 4.36
C PHE A 70 2.26 -1.83 4.82
N ARG A 71 3.26 -1.31 5.55
CA ARG A 71 4.42 -2.06 6.01
C ARG A 71 4.02 -3.29 6.84
N ASP A 72 3.09 -3.08 7.79
CA ASP A 72 2.62 -4.14 8.67
C ASP A 72 1.74 -5.17 7.94
N GLY A 73 1.30 -4.88 6.72
CA GLY A 73 0.53 -5.75 5.84
C GLY A 73 1.36 -6.61 4.89
N LEU A 74 2.68 -6.40 4.80
CA LEU A 74 3.54 -7.15 3.89
C LEU A 74 3.59 -8.64 4.27
N ALA A 75 3.48 -9.51 3.28
CA ALA A 75 3.71 -10.95 3.44
C ALA A 75 5.19 -11.28 3.50
N GLU A 76 6.03 -10.46 2.85
CA GLU A 76 7.47 -10.65 2.77
C GLU A 76 8.21 -9.33 3.06
N PRO A 77 8.38 -8.97 4.34
CA PRO A 77 9.06 -7.73 4.73
C PRO A 77 10.58 -7.82 4.60
N ASP A 78 11.16 -9.01 4.36
CA ASP A 78 12.61 -9.20 4.25
C ASP A 78 13.16 -8.61 2.95
N CYS A 79 14.08 -7.68 3.09
CA CYS A 79 14.74 -6.94 2.02
C CYS A 79 16.26 -7.21 1.96
N SER A 80 16.73 -8.33 2.51
CA SER A 80 18.15 -8.69 2.57
C SER A 80 18.79 -8.98 1.20
N GLY A 81 17.99 -9.28 0.19
CA GLY A 81 18.43 -9.42 -1.20
C GLY A 81 18.87 -8.07 -1.79
N GLY A 82 20.17 -7.92 -2.05
CA GLY A 82 20.87 -6.70 -2.45
C GLY A 82 20.22 -5.83 -3.56
N GLY A 83 20.75 -4.63 -3.74
CA GLY A 83 20.24 -3.61 -4.65
C GLY A 83 20.07 -4.08 -6.08
N THR A 84 18.84 -4.31 -6.49
CA THR A 84 18.49 -4.75 -7.84
C THR A 84 18.35 -3.53 -8.78
N ARG A 85 18.35 -3.81 -10.08
CA ARG A 85 18.00 -2.77 -11.08
C ARG A 85 16.64 -2.15 -10.81
N TRP A 86 15.71 -2.92 -10.23
CA TRP A 86 14.35 -2.45 -9.92
C TRP A 86 14.29 -1.54 -8.72
N GLN A 87 15.14 -1.72 -7.70
CA GLN A 87 15.25 -0.78 -6.60
C GLN A 87 15.72 0.59 -7.09
N ARG A 88 16.72 0.63 -8.01
CA ARG A 88 17.14 1.88 -8.64
C ARG A 88 16.04 2.51 -9.49
N HIS A 89 15.29 1.69 -10.23
CA HIS A 89 14.18 2.17 -11.06
C HIS A 89 13.10 2.84 -10.21
N PHE A 90 12.77 2.30 -9.04
CA PHE A 90 11.74 2.81 -8.14
C PHE A 90 12.28 3.74 -7.03
N ALA A 91 13.54 4.17 -7.09
CA ALA A 91 14.12 5.06 -6.07
C ALA A 91 13.35 6.38 -5.87
N HIS A 92 12.53 6.78 -6.86
CA HIS A 92 11.68 7.96 -6.80
C HIS A 92 10.34 7.74 -6.03
N ALA A 93 9.97 6.50 -5.71
CA ALA A 93 8.67 6.19 -5.11
C ALA A 93 8.46 6.82 -3.73
N PRO A 94 9.46 6.86 -2.81
CA PRO A 94 9.30 7.54 -1.54
C PRO A 94 8.97 9.02 -1.68
N ALA A 95 9.66 9.73 -2.59
CA ALA A 95 9.40 11.15 -2.84
C ALA A 95 7.98 11.38 -3.38
N ARG A 96 7.45 10.45 -4.19
CA ARG A 96 6.08 10.54 -4.70
C ARG A 96 5.01 10.34 -3.60
N LEU A 97 5.27 9.51 -2.61
CA LEU A 97 4.38 9.36 -1.45
C LEU A 97 4.46 10.58 -0.54
N ALA A 98 5.65 11.15 -0.37
CA ALA A 98 5.85 12.33 0.47
C ALA A 98 5.35 13.63 -0.16
N ASP A 99 5.11 13.68 -1.49
CA ASP A 99 4.66 14.87 -2.21
C ASP A 99 3.27 15.33 -1.74
N PRO A 100 3.15 16.50 -1.08
CA PRO A 100 1.87 17.02 -0.58
C PRO A 100 0.92 17.48 -1.70
N GLY A 101 1.45 17.76 -2.91
CA GLY A 101 0.66 18.17 -4.08
C GLY A 101 0.06 16.99 -4.85
N SER A 102 0.33 15.75 -4.42
CA SER A 102 -0.04 14.53 -5.13
C SER A 102 -1.20 13.79 -4.45
N ASP A 103 -2.10 13.22 -5.25
CA ASP A 103 -3.14 12.30 -4.77
C ASP A 103 -2.62 10.86 -4.54
N VAL A 104 -1.32 10.60 -4.73
CA VAL A 104 -0.76 9.24 -4.64
C VAL A 104 -0.94 8.68 -3.24
N LEU A 105 -0.58 9.41 -2.19
CA LEU A 105 -0.69 8.92 -0.81
C LEU A 105 -2.13 8.68 -0.36
N PRO A 106 -3.10 9.60 -0.59
CA PRO A 106 -4.51 9.33 -0.34
C PRO A 106 -5.06 8.11 -1.09
N LEU A 107 -4.75 7.96 -2.38
CA LEU A 107 -5.16 6.80 -3.20
C LEU A 107 -4.49 5.51 -2.73
N PHE A 108 -3.21 5.57 -2.35
CA PHE A 108 -2.49 4.45 -1.77
C PHE A 108 -3.13 3.99 -0.47
N GLY A 109 -3.53 4.94 0.40
CA GLY A 109 -4.26 4.66 1.62
C GLY A 109 -5.57 3.91 1.37
N HIS A 110 -6.39 4.39 0.42
CA HIS A 110 -7.62 3.70 0.03
C HIS A 110 -7.37 2.24 -0.44
N VAL A 111 -6.31 2.02 -1.23
CA VAL A 111 -5.96 0.68 -1.72
C VAL A 111 -5.45 -0.21 -0.57
N VAL A 112 -4.59 0.31 0.30
CA VAL A 112 -4.07 -0.41 1.48
C VAL A 112 -5.22 -0.83 2.39
N ASP A 113 -6.16 0.07 2.69
CA ASP A 113 -7.30 -0.22 3.54
C ASP A 113 -8.18 -1.33 2.93
N ALA A 114 -8.50 -1.25 1.64
CA ALA A 114 -9.29 -2.25 0.94
C ALA A 114 -8.63 -3.64 0.92
N LEU A 115 -7.29 -3.70 0.80
CA LEU A 115 -6.53 -4.95 0.88
C LEU A 115 -6.52 -5.52 2.29
N ARG A 116 -6.31 -4.66 3.30
CA ARG A 116 -6.31 -5.08 4.71
C ARG A 116 -7.67 -5.58 5.17
N GLU A 117 -8.75 -4.91 4.77
CA GLU A 117 -10.12 -5.36 5.02
C GLU A 117 -10.39 -6.74 4.39
N ALA A 118 -9.84 -6.98 3.19
CA ALA A 118 -9.92 -8.27 2.52
C ALA A 118 -8.93 -9.33 3.06
N HIS A 119 -8.11 -9.00 4.06
CA HIS A 119 -7.03 -9.84 4.60
C HIS A 119 -6.03 -10.30 3.55
N LEU A 120 -5.68 -9.41 2.63
CA LEU A 120 -4.71 -9.65 1.57
C LEU A 120 -3.35 -8.99 1.86
N PRO A 121 -2.25 -9.57 1.35
CA PRO A 121 -0.94 -8.95 1.37
C PRO A 121 -0.93 -7.54 0.79
N THR A 122 -0.29 -6.61 1.48
CA THR A 122 -0.22 -5.21 1.05
C THR A 122 0.79 -4.97 -0.07
N GLU A 123 1.62 -5.95 -0.45
CA GLU A 123 2.39 -5.92 -1.69
C GLU A 123 1.52 -5.62 -2.90
N TYR A 124 0.25 -6.05 -2.88
CA TYR A 124 -0.68 -5.76 -3.98
C TYR A 124 -1.04 -4.27 -4.12
N ALA A 125 -0.84 -3.47 -3.07
CA ALA A 125 -0.97 -2.01 -3.17
C ALA A 125 0.12 -1.39 -4.08
N LEU A 126 1.16 -2.14 -4.37
CA LEU A 126 2.23 -1.70 -5.29
C LEU A 126 1.91 -1.96 -6.75
N ILE A 127 0.88 -2.76 -7.05
CA ILE A 127 0.41 -2.99 -8.43
C ILE A 127 0.08 -1.66 -9.12
N PRO A 128 -0.74 -0.76 -8.58
CA PRO A 128 -1.00 0.53 -9.20
C PRO A 128 0.25 1.41 -9.44
N PHE A 129 1.31 1.29 -8.62
CA PHE A 129 2.57 1.98 -8.90
C PHE A 129 3.21 1.47 -10.19
N VAL A 130 3.25 0.14 -10.37
CA VAL A 130 3.86 -0.50 -11.54
C VAL A 130 3.01 -0.28 -12.80
N GLU A 131 1.69 -0.30 -12.68
CA GLU A 131 0.74 -0.26 -13.80
C GLU A 131 0.47 1.15 -14.31
N SER A 132 0.20 2.10 -13.42
CA SER A 132 -0.26 3.44 -13.79
C SER A 132 0.48 4.58 -13.08
N GLY A 133 1.38 4.26 -12.15
CA GLY A 133 1.94 5.24 -11.24
C GLY A 133 0.90 5.90 -10.35
N TYR A 134 -0.16 5.19 -9.97
CA TYR A 134 -1.29 5.72 -9.23
C TYR A 134 -2.08 6.82 -9.96
N ALA A 135 -2.13 6.79 -11.29
CA ALA A 135 -2.91 7.71 -12.09
C ALA A 135 -4.29 7.09 -12.45
N PRO A 136 -5.41 7.52 -11.82
CA PRO A 136 -6.72 6.91 -12.07
C PRO A 136 -7.24 7.15 -13.48
N GLY A 137 -6.80 8.22 -14.15
CA GLY A 137 -7.15 8.53 -15.54
C GLY A 137 -6.27 7.87 -16.60
N ALA A 138 -5.28 7.04 -16.21
CA ALA A 138 -4.33 6.44 -17.15
C ALA A 138 -5.01 5.54 -18.20
N ARG A 139 -4.57 5.66 -19.45
CA ARG A 139 -5.02 4.83 -20.57
C ARG A 139 -3.82 4.37 -21.39
N SER A 140 -3.67 3.06 -21.54
CA SER A 140 -2.66 2.49 -22.42
C SER A 140 -3.16 2.44 -23.86
N PRO A 141 -2.32 2.75 -24.87
CA PRO A 141 -2.67 2.57 -26.29
C PRO A 141 -3.08 1.13 -26.64
N SER A 142 -2.61 0.15 -25.87
CA SER A 142 -2.95 -1.28 -26.05
C SER A 142 -4.27 -1.70 -25.40
N GLY A 143 -5.00 -0.74 -24.74
CA GLY A 143 -6.33 -0.96 -24.24
C GLY A 143 -6.53 -1.01 -22.73
N PRO A 144 -5.53 -1.37 -21.88
CA PRO A 144 -5.64 -1.25 -20.43
C PRO A 144 -5.94 0.17 -19.97
N ALA A 145 -6.67 0.32 -18.85
CA ALA A 145 -7.06 1.64 -18.34
C ALA A 145 -7.22 1.66 -16.82
N GLY A 146 -7.09 2.87 -16.27
CA GLY A 146 -7.29 3.20 -14.86
C GLY A 146 -6.13 2.83 -13.96
N LEU A 147 -6.36 2.96 -12.67
CA LEU A 147 -5.39 2.73 -11.61
C LEU A 147 -4.73 1.35 -11.73
N TRP A 148 -5.54 0.33 -12.00
CA TRP A 148 -5.18 -1.08 -12.03
C TRP A 148 -4.85 -1.63 -13.42
N GLN A 149 -4.91 -0.80 -14.45
CA GLN A 149 -4.68 -1.14 -15.87
C GLN A 149 -5.43 -2.40 -16.33
N PHE A 150 -6.69 -2.54 -15.92
CA PHE A 150 -7.52 -3.64 -16.39
C PHE A 150 -7.75 -3.57 -17.90
N ILE A 151 -7.63 -4.71 -18.59
CA ILE A 151 -8.21 -4.87 -19.91
C ILE A 151 -9.74 -4.94 -19.79
N ALA A 152 -10.47 -4.45 -20.82
CA ALA A 152 -11.92 -4.33 -20.75
C ALA A 152 -12.64 -5.67 -20.46
N GLN A 153 -12.13 -6.79 -21.00
CA GLN A 153 -12.69 -8.11 -20.76
C GLN A 153 -12.59 -8.51 -19.30
N THR A 154 -11.39 -8.41 -18.69
CA THR A 154 -11.18 -8.73 -17.28
C THR A 154 -12.01 -7.82 -16.38
N ALA A 155 -12.07 -6.53 -16.69
CA ALA A 155 -12.87 -5.57 -15.93
C ALA A 155 -14.36 -5.98 -15.87
N ARG A 156 -14.96 -6.34 -17.02
CA ARG A 156 -16.36 -6.83 -17.08
C ARG A 156 -16.55 -8.11 -16.27
N HIS A 157 -15.63 -9.07 -16.37
CA HIS A 157 -15.70 -10.32 -15.59
C HIS A 157 -15.61 -10.07 -14.09
N GLN A 158 -14.91 -9.00 -13.67
CA GLN A 158 -14.82 -8.60 -12.26
C GLN A 158 -15.92 -7.60 -11.85
N GLY A 159 -16.96 -7.42 -12.66
CA GLY A 159 -18.11 -6.59 -12.34
C GLY A 159 -17.86 -5.07 -12.41
N VAL A 160 -16.81 -4.64 -13.12
CA VAL A 160 -16.60 -3.21 -13.40
C VAL A 160 -17.59 -2.76 -14.46
N ARG A 161 -18.34 -1.71 -14.17
CA ARG A 161 -19.34 -1.17 -15.07
C ARG A 161 -18.69 -0.51 -16.27
N MET A 162 -19.12 -0.93 -17.45
CA MET A 162 -18.67 -0.42 -18.76
C MET A 162 -19.92 -0.05 -19.58
N ALA A 163 -20.18 1.23 -19.77
CA ALA A 163 -21.33 1.73 -20.50
C ALA A 163 -20.93 2.87 -21.44
N LYS A 164 -21.84 3.27 -22.35
CA LYS A 164 -21.61 4.42 -23.22
C LYS A 164 -21.39 5.69 -22.36
N GLY A 165 -20.24 6.32 -22.52
CA GLY A 165 -19.86 7.52 -21.75
C GLY A 165 -19.35 7.25 -20.33
N TYR A 166 -19.25 5.97 -19.91
CA TYR A 166 -18.71 5.59 -18.59
C TYR A 166 -17.81 4.38 -18.67
N ASP A 167 -16.57 4.55 -18.27
CA ASP A 167 -15.58 3.49 -18.16
C ASP A 167 -15.17 3.32 -16.69
N GLY A 168 -15.77 2.35 -15.98
CA GLY A 168 -15.54 2.11 -14.57
C GLY A 168 -14.11 1.69 -14.21
N ARG A 169 -13.26 1.34 -15.20
CA ARG A 169 -11.83 1.12 -14.97
C ARG A 169 -11.11 2.39 -14.51
N LEU A 170 -11.65 3.56 -14.90
CA LEU A 170 -11.15 4.88 -14.49
C LEU A 170 -11.75 5.34 -13.16
N SER A 171 -12.66 4.57 -12.55
CA SER A 171 -13.15 4.81 -11.20
C SER A 171 -12.24 4.09 -10.20
N PRO A 172 -11.47 4.81 -9.35
CA PRO A 172 -10.66 4.15 -8.31
C PRO A 172 -11.51 3.30 -7.38
N ALA A 173 -12.72 3.75 -7.04
CA ALA A 173 -13.64 3.00 -6.17
C ALA A 173 -14.09 1.67 -6.80
N GLU A 174 -14.60 1.68 -8.06
CA GLU A 174 -15.05 0.45 -8.72
C GLU A 174 -13.89 -0.47 -9.07
N SER A 175 -12.79 0.09 -9.62
CA SER A 175 -11.65 -0.72 -10.05
C SER A 175 -10.87 -1.30 -8.87
N THR A 176 -10.75 -0.61 -7.74
CA THR A 176 -10.11 -1.16 -6.53
C THR A 176 -10.96 -2.29 -5.94
N ARG A 177 -12.28 -2.10 -5.82
CA ARG A 177 -13.18 -3.18 -5.38
C ARG A 177 -13.02 -4.43 -6.26
N ALA A 178 -13.02 -4.26 -7.57
CA ALA A 178 -12.87 -5.36 -8.53
C ALA A 178 -11.48 -6.02 -8.44
N ALA A 179 -10.41 -5.23 -8.29
CA ALA A 179 -9.05 -5.73 -8.15
C ALA A 179 -8.87 -6.55 -6.87
N VAL A 180 -9.39 -6.05 -5.74
CA VAL A 180 -9.33 -6.76 -4.46
C VAL A 180 -10.09 -8.10 -4.52
N GLN A 181 -11.28 -8.12 -5.14
CA GLN A 181 -12.04 -9.35 -5.35
C GLN A 181 -11.27 -10.35 -6.23
N TYR A 182 -10.67 -9.87 -7.32
CA TYR A 182 -9.87 -10.70 -8.22
C TYR A 182 -8.61 -11.23 -7.55
N LEU A 183 -7.87 -10.39 -6.84
CA LEU A 183 -6.68 -10.78 -6.08
C LEU A 183 -7.03 -11.78 -4.98
N ARG A 184 -8.14 -11.61 -4.27
CA ARG A 184 -8.63 -12.58 -3.26
C ARG A 184 -8.91 -13.95 -3.89
N LYS A 185 -9.58 -13.98 -5.05
CA LYS A 185 -9.80 -15.22 -5.82
C LYS A 185 -8.47 -15.88 -6.19
N LEU A 186 -7.55 -15.13 -6.81
CA LEU A 186 -6.24 -15.64 -7.22
C LEU A 186 -5.41 -16.13 -6.03
N ASN A 187 -5.39 -15.36 -4.94
CA ASN A 187 -4.66 -15.70 -3.72
C ASN A 187 -5.16 -17.01 -3.10
N GLY A 188 -6.49 -17.21 -3.07
CA GLY A 188 -7.09 -18.47 -2.63
C GLY A 188 -6.74 -19.66 -3.53
N MET A 189 -6.77 -19.47 -4.86
CA MET A 189 -6.42 -20.51 -5.84
C MET A 189 -4.94 -20.91 -5.80
N LEU A 190 -4.08 -20.01 -5.35
CA LEU A 190 -2.62 -20.18 -5.30
C LEU A 190 -2.10 -20.38 -3.86
N GLY A 191 -2.97 -20.84 -2.94
CA GLY A 191 -2.58 -21.24 -1.59
C GLY A 191 -2.08 -20.11 -0.69
N GLY A 192 -2.37 -18.86 -1.02
CA GLY A 192 -1.89 -17.69 -0.29
C GLY A 192 -0.50 -17.20 -0.74
N ASN A 193 0.08 -17.77 -1.78
CA ASN A 193 1.37 -17.36 -2.31
C ASN A 193 1.23 -16.03 -3.07
N TRP A 194 1.67 -14.94 -2.45
CA TRP A 194 1.52 -13.61 -3.02
C TRP A 194 2.30 -13.41 -4.33
N ARG A 195 3.46 -14.06 -4.47
CA ARG A 195 4.29 -13.96 -5.67
C ARG A 195 3.60 -14.59 -6.87
N LEU A 196 3.07 -15.81 -6.70
CA LEU A 196 2.30 -16.47 -7.75
C LEU A 196 1.00 -15.74 -8.06
N THR A 197 0.36 -15.14 -7.05
CA THR A 197 -0.83 -14.32 -7.23
C THR A 197 -0.52 -13.08 -8.09
N ALA A 198 0.59 -12.40 -7.84
CA ALA A 198 1.05 -11.29 -8.67
C ALA A 198 1.36 -11.72 -10.10
N MET A 199 1.99 -12.90 -10.28
CA MET A 199 2.19 -13.48 -11.62
C MET A 199 0.87 -13.75 -12.33
N ALA A 200 -0.12 -14.29 -11.62
CA ALA A 200 -1.44 -14.59 -12.19
C ALA A 200 -2.23 -13.33 -12.55
N TYR A 201 -2.08 -12.26 -11.77
CA TYR A 201 -2.63 -10.94 -12.09
C TYR A 201 -2.05 -10.42 -13.42
N ASN A 202 -0.74 -10.50 -13.61
CA ASN A 202 -0.03 -10.01 -14.81
C ASN A 202 -0.25 -10.91 -16.05
N ALA A 203 -0.07 -12.24 -15.91
CA ALA A 203 -0.06 -13.18 -17.05
C ALA A 203 -1.40 -13.86 -17.32
N GLY A 204 -2.34 -13.76 -16.39
CA GLY A 204 -3.61 -14.50 -16.39
C GLY A 204 -3.53 -15.81 -15.58
N GLU A 205 -4.61 -16.08 -14.85
CA GLU A 205 -4.69 -17.20 -13.90
C GLU A 205 -4.40 -18.57 -14.54
N SER A 206 -4.95 -18.82 -15.74
CA SER A 206 -4.83 -20.12 -16.41
C SER A 206 -3.38 -20.49 -16.75
N ARG A 207 -2.57 -19.49 -17.16
CA ARG A 207 -1.16 -19.71 -17.52
C ARG A 207 -0.34 -20.09 -16.29
N VAL A 208 -0.54 -19.36 -15.18
CA VAL A 208 0.21 -19.61 -13.95
C VAL A 208 -0.21 -20.94 -13.32
N LEU A 209 -1.51 -21.25 -13.27
CA LEU A 209 -2.00 -22.55 -12.80
C LEU A 209 -1.48 -23.72 -13.65
N GLN A 210 -1.37 -23.54 -14.98
CA GLN A 210 -0.81 -24.57 -15.86
C GLN A 210 0.69 -24.75 -15.59
N ALA A 211 1.47 -23.66 -15.41
CA ALA A 211 2.87 -23.73 -15.07
C ALA A 211 3.08 -24.39 -13.70
N LEU A 212 2.26 -24.05 -12.70
CA LEU A 212 2.30 -24.66 -11.39
C LEU A 212 2.01 -26.16 -11.42
N ARG A 213 1.00 -26.61 -12.20
CA ARG A 213 0.74 -28.03 -12.38
C ARG A 213 1.91 -28.78 -13.02
N ARG A 214 2.60 -28.15 -13.98
CA ARG A 214 3.80 -28.77 -14.61
C ARG A 214 4.97 -28.88 -13.66
N SER A 215 5.17 -27.93 -12.77
CA SER A 215 6.25 -27.97 -11.79
C SER A 215 6.08 -29.04 -10.72
N GLY A 216 4.83 -29.50 -10.47
CA GLY A 216 4.51 -30.45 -9.41
C GLY A 216 4.67 -29.88 -7.99
N ALA A 217 5.06 -28.61 -7.86
CA ALA A 217 5.29 -27.98 -6.56
C ALA A 217 3.97 -27.59 -5.89
N PRO A 218 3.87 -27.68 -4.54
CA PRO A 218 2.75 -27.12 -3.81
C PRO A 218 2.68 -25.59 -4.00
N ALA A 219 1.49 -25.07 -4.23
CA ALA A 219 1.31 -23.64 -4.54
C ALA A 219 1.93 -22.70 -3.50
N LEU A 220 1.78 -23.00 -2.20
CA LEU A 220 2.31 -22.17 -1.12
C LEU A 220 3.85 -22.11 -1.12
N GLU A 221 4.50 -23.20 -1.50
CA GLU A 221 5.98 -23.37 -1.45
C GLU A 221 6.65 -23.05 -2.79
N ALA A 222 5.88 -22.99 -3.86
CA ALA A 222 6.42 -22.75 -5.19
C ALA A 222 7.02 -21.35 -5.31
N SER A 223 8.28 -21.28 -5.74
CA SER A 223 8.91 -20.02 -6.11
C SER A 223 8.57 -19.64 -7.56
N PRO A 224 8.62 -18.37 -7.93
CA PRO A 224 8.49 -17.94 -9.32
C PRO A 224 9.42 -18.69 -10.27
N GLY A 225 10.67 -18.91 -9.86
CA GLY A 225 11.69 -19.61 -10.66
C GLY A 225 11.43 -21.11 -10.89
N ALA A 226 10.52 -21.72 -10.11
CA ALA A 226 10.12 -23.10 -10.29
C ALA A 226 9.01 -23.27 -11.36
N LEU A 227 8.46 -22.20 -11.87
CA LEU A 227 7.39 -22.19 -12.87
C LEU A 227 7.97 -21.90 -14.26
N ASP A 228 8.14 -22.92 -15.08
CA ASP A 228 8.66 -22.78 -16.43
C ASP A 228 7.58 -22.33 -17.45
N GLY A 229 8.03 -21.68 -18.53
CA GLY A 229 7.20 -21.38 -19.70
C GLY A 229 6.32 -20.14 -19.56
N LEU A 230 6.60 -19.27 -18.58
CA LEU A 230 6.00 -17.95 -18.46
C LEU A 230 6.89 -16.90 -19.14
N SER A 231 6.29 -15.74 -19.47
CA SER A 231 7.04 -14.63 -20.05
C SER A 231 8.09 -14.07 -19.09
N PRO A 232 9.29 -13.68 -19.56
CA PRO A 232 10.26 -12.92 -18.74
C PRO A 232 9.66 -11.68 -18.07
N ILE A 233 8.65 -11.05 -18.72
CA ILE A 233 7.92 -9.91 -18.16
C ILE A 233 7.18 -10.32 -16.88
N THR A 234 6.61 -11.54 -16.85
CA THR A 234 5.84 -12.04 -15.69
C THR A 234 6.76 -12.30 -14.48
N TYR A 235 7.94 -12.86 -14.69
CA TYR A 235 8.93 -13.01 -13.60
C TYR A 235 9.41 -11.65 -13.11
N ALA A 236 9.78 -10.76 -14.03
CA ALA A 236 10.20 -9.41 -13.68
C ALA A 236 9.11 -8.59 -12.96
N TYR A 237 7.84 -8.94 -13.13
CA TYR A 237 6.72 -8.27 -12.46
C TYR A 237 6.76 -8.47 -10.95
N VAL A 238 7.01 -9.69 -10.50
CA VAL A 238 7.18 -10.01 -9.07
C VAL A 238 8.40 -9.31 -8.49
N ASP A 239 9.53 -9.36 -9.23
CA ASP A 239 10.75 -8.67 -8.81
C ASP A 239 10.55 -7.17 -8.66
N LYS A 240 9.75 -6.54 -9.53
CA LYS A 240 9.39 -5.12 -9.45
C LYS A 240 8.61 -4.83 -8.16
N LEU A 241 7.57 -5.62 -7.87
CA LEU A 241 6.75 -5.42 -6.67
C LEU A 241 7.58 -5.58 -5.40
N HIS A 242 8.38 -6.64 -5.29
CA HIS A 242 9.24 -6.85 -4.14
C HIS A 242 10.30 -5.74 -3.99
N ALA A 243 10.96 -5.37 -5.08
CA ALA A 243 11.95 -4.29 -5.06
C ALA A 243 11.32 -2.95 -4.62
N LEU A 244 10.11 -2.65 -5.09
CA LEU A 244 9.38 -1.44 -4.68
C LEU A 244 8.97 -1.50 -3.20
N ALA A 245 8.51 -2.66 -2.70
CA ALA A 245 8.25 -2.86 -1.27
C ALA A 245 9.51 -2.56 -0.45
N CYS A 246 10.66 -3.08 -0.85
CA CYS A 246 11.94 -2.83 -0.18
C CYS A 246 12.39 -1.37 -0.25
N VAL A 247 12.17 -0.67 -1.37
CA VAL A 247 12.48 0.76 -1.47
C VAL A 247 11.65 1.56 -0.46
N LEU A 248 10.36 1.27 -0.35
CA LEU A 248 9.49 1.96 0.60
C LEU A 248 9.79 1.57 2.06
N THR A 249 10.09 0.29 2.34
CA THR A 249 10.43 -0.16 3.69
C THR A 249 11.70 0.52 4.19
N ARG A 250 12.75 0.60 3.35
CA ARG A 250 13.99 1.33 3.68
C ARG A 250 13.77 2.82 3.86
N ALA A 251 12.92 3.45 3.05
CA ALA A 251 12.57 4.85 3.26
C ALA A 251 11.91 5.06 4.64
N GLY A 252 11.15 4.08 5.11
CA GLY A 252 10.55 4.10 6.45
C GLY A 252 11.54 3.92 7.62
N GLU A 253 12.83 3.66 7.35
CA GLU A 253 13.91 3.69 8.35
C GLU A 253 14.46 5.11 8.53
N ASP A 254 14.15 6.02 7.61
CA ASP A 254 14.54 7.43 7.65
C ASP A 254 13.48 8.24 8.42
N ALA A 255 13.87 8.78 9.58
CA ALA A 255 12.99 9.57 10.44
C ALA A 255 12.51 10.86 9.77
N GLU A 256 13.34 11.50 8.93
CA GLU A 256 12.96 12.73 8.21
C GLU A 256 11.88 12.43 7.17
N TRP A 257 12.02 11.35 6.42
CA TRP A 257 11.00 10.93 5.46
C TRP A 257 9.68 10.55 6.16
N LEU A 258 9.73 9.84 7.28
CA LEU A 258 8.53 9.53 8.07
C LEU A 258 7.84 10.80 8.57
N GLN A 259 8.60 11.78 9.05
CA GLN A 259 8.07 13.06 9.49
C GLN A 259 7.36 13.81 8.34
N GLN A 260 7.87 13.74 7.11
CA GLN A 260 7.18 14.29 5.94
C GLN A 260 5.82 13.61 5.68
N LEU A 261 5.67 12.34 6.05
CA LEU A 261 4.39 11.62 5.96
C LEU A 261 3.42 11.91 7.11
N GLU A 262 3.86 12.42 8.25
CA GLU A 262 2.99 12.71 9.40
C GLU A 262 2.00 13.86 9.14
N ARG A 263 2.01 14.44 7.95
CA ARG A 263 1.04 15.45 7.53
C ARG A 263 -0.37 14.87 7.42
N PRO A 264 -1.42 15.69 7.60
CA PRO A 264 -2.79 15.32 7.27
C PRO A 264 -2.94 15.03 5.77
N VAL A 265 -3.58 13.93 5.42
CA VAL A 265 -3.96 13.56 4.06
C VAL A 265 -5.43 13.18 4.01
N LEU A 266 -6.07 13.32 2.85
CA LEU A 266 -7.47 12.94 2.67
C LEU A 266 -7.66 11.46 3.00
N ALA A 267 -8.57 11.15 3.91
CA ALA A 267 -9.11 9.82 4.05
C ALA A 267 -10.18 9.65 2.96
N LEU A 268 -10.02 8.65 2.11
CA LEU A 268 -10.90 8.43 0.95
C LEU A 268 -11.81 7.25 1.17
N GLU A 269 -13.11 7.41 0.88
CA GLU A 269 -14.10 6.34 0.95
C GLU A 269 -14.91 6.21 -0.34
N PRO A 270 -15.32 4.98 -0.73
CA PRO A 270 -16.25 4.78 -1.83
C PRO A 270 -17.66 5.13 -1.38
N ARG A 271 -18.31 6.06 -2.11
CA ARG A 271 -19.67 6.50 -1.80
C ARG A 271 -20.53 6.58 -3.07
N PRO A 272 -21.78 6.09 -3.07
CA PRO A 272 -22.73 6.35 -4.15
C PRO A 272 -23.13 7.82 -4.15
N LEU A 273 -23.12 8.45 -5.34
CA LEU A 273 -23.51 9.85 -5.51
C LEU A 273 -25.03 9.94 -5.74
N GLU A 274 -25.80 9.72 -4.67
CA GLU A 274 -27.25 9.78 -4.72
C GLU A 274 -27.77 11.20 -4.77
N GLY A 275 -28.95 11.40 -5.37
CA GLY A 275 -29.68 12.69 -5.36
C GLY A 275 -29.08 13.79 -6.24
N ALA A 276 -28.01 13.51 -7.00
CA ALA A 276 -27.37 14.50 -7.84
C ALA A 276 -27.15 13.99 -9.27
N GLY A 277 -27.36 14.86 -10.25
CA GLY A 277 -27.10 14.56 -11.68
C GLY A 277 -25.71 14.98 -12.17
N SER A 278 -24.93 15.65 -11.33
CA SER A 278 -23.56 16.10 -11.63
C SER A 278 -22.69 16.11 -10.38
N LEU A 279 -21.37 16.08 -10.61
CA LEU A 279 -20.37 16.11 -9.53
C LEU A 279 -20.41 17.42 -8.76
N GLU A 280 -20.61 18.53 -9.47
CA GLU A 280 -20.73 19.87 -8.90
C GLU A 280 -21.93 19.99 -7.96
N ALA A 281 -23.09 19.47 -8.39
CA ALA A 281 -24.30 19.47 -7.57
C ALA A 281 -24.14 18.63 -6.33
N TRP A 282 -23.53 17.45 -6.46
CA TRP A 282 -23.26 16.59 -5.32
C TRP A 282 -22.25 17.22 -4.34
N ALA A 283 -21.16 17.78 -4.87
CA ALA A 283 -20.14 18.47 -4.09
C ALA A 283 -20.72 19.62 -3.27
N ALA A 284 -21.51 20.48 -3.92
CA ALA A 284 -22.16 21.61 -3.26
C ALA A 284 -23.11 21.16 -2.14
N GLY A 285 -23.89 20.10 -2.37
CA GLY A 285 -24.83 19.56 -1.36
C GLY A 285 -24.15 18.86 -0.19
N ASN A 286 -22.85 18.46 -0.31
CA ASN A 286 -22.11 17.72 0.70
C ASN A 286 -20.90 18.49 1.24
N GLY A 287 -20.74 19.77 0.95
CA GLY A 287 -19.63 20.60 1.42
C GLY A 287 -18.25 20.13 0.90
N GLN A 288 -18.21 19.51 -0.28
CA GLN A 288 -16.99 18.94 -0.87
C GLN A 288 -16.46 19.83 -2.00
N ASP A 289 -15.15 19.75 -2.24
CA ASP A 289 -14.52 20.43 -3.38
C ASP A 289 -14.72 19.63 -4.68
N ALA A 290 -15.48 20.19 -5.62
CA ALA A 290 -15.74 19.57 -6.91
C ALA A 290 -14.46 19.35 -7.75
N ALA A 291 -13.42 20.17 -7.59
CA ALA A 291 -12.15 20.00 -8.31
C ALA A 291 -11.38 18.77 -7.81
N ILE A 292 -11.35 18.56 -6.48
CA ILE A 292 -10.80 17.35 -5.87
C ILE A 292 -11.56 16.11 -6.35
N LEU A 293 -12.89 16.15 -6.27
CA LEU A 293 -13.71 15.02 -6.67
C LEU A 293 -13.52 14.65 -8.15
N ARG A 294 -13.42 15.67 -9.03
CA ARG A 294 -13.20 15.45 -10.46
C ARG A 294 -11.84 14.79 -10.74
N ARG A 295 -10.80 15.23 -10.03
CA ARG A 295 -9.44 14.67 -10.14
C ARG A 295 -9.38 13.21 -9.68
N LEU A 296 -10.07 12.91 -8.59
CA LEU A 296 -10.16 11.56 -8.04
C LEU A 296 -11.05 10.61 -8.85
N ASN A 297 -12.02 11.12 -9.63
CA ASN A 297 -13.04 10.32 -10.30
C ASN A 297 -13.12 10.57 -11.82
N PRO A 298 -12.06 10.32 -12.58
CA PRO A 298 -12.04 10.59 -14.02
C PRO A 298 -13.02 9.73 -14.86
N ALA A 299 -13.64 8.71 -14.26
CA ALA A 299 -14.72 7.95 -14.88
C ALA A 299 -16.02 8.74 -15.03
N LEU A 300 -16.22 9.76 -14.18
CA LEU A 300 -17.44 10.56 -14.15
C LEU A 300 -17.39 11.66 -15.21
N GLY A 301 -18.38 11.64 -16.10
CA GLY A 301 -18.62 12.74 -17.04
C GLY A 301 -19.29 13.93 -16.35
N GLN A 302 -19.68 14.93 -17.15
CA GLN A 302 -20.36 16.11 -16.62
C GLN A 302 -21.73 15.79 -16.00
N ARG A 303 -22.42 14.79 -16.52
CA ARG A 303 -23.72 14.31 -16.03
C ARG A 303 -23.80 12.79 -16.07
N TRP A 304 -24.59 12.22 -15.18
CA TRP A 304 -24.88 10.77 -15.14
C TRP A 304 -26.33 10.51 -14.77
N ALA A 305 -26.77 9.26 -15.01
CA ALA A 305 -28.03 8.72 -14.50
C ALA A 305 -27.73 7.73 -13.37
N GLY A 306 -28.61 7.69 -12.38
CA GLY A 306 -28.46 6.84 -11.20
C GLY A 306 -27.44 7.37 -10.19
N ALA A 307 -26.89 6.48 -9.37
CA ALA A 307 -25.94 6.81 -8.32
C ALA A 307 -24.59 6.10 -8.60
N PRO A 308 -23.68 6.72 -9.38
CA PRO A 308 -22.36 6.13 -9.62
C PRO A 308 -21.56 6.07 -8.32
N LEU A 309 -20.75 5.02 -8.17
CA LEU A 309 -19.83 4.91 -7.05
C LEU A 309 -18.63 5.82 -7.32
N ALA A 310 -18.38 6.78 -6.44
CA ALA A 310 -17.23 7.67 -6.49
C ALA A 310 -16.31 7.45 -5.28
N LEU A 311 -15.06 7.81 -5.43
CA LEU A 311 -14.13 7.94 -4.32
C LEU A 311 -14.17 9.39 -3.83
N VAL A 312 -14.54 9.59 -2.58
CA VAL A 312 -14.72 10.93 -1.99
C VAL A 312 -13.93 11.05 -0.70
N PRO A 313 -13.53 12.26 -0.27
CA PRO A 313 -13.04 12.48 1.08
C PRO A 313 -14.08 12.02 2.10
N ALA A 314 -13.64 11.27 3.11
CA ALA A 314 -14.51 10.78 4.17
C ALA A 314 -15.10 11.96 4.96
N ILE A 315 -16.38 11.90 5.28
CA ILE A 315 -17.07 12.92 6.09
C ILE A 315 -16.87 12.62 7.57
N THR A 316 -16.66 11.33 7.91
CA THR A 316 -16.33 10.89 9.27
C THR A 316 -14.92 10.32 9.22
N PRO A 317 -14.02 10.65 10.17
CA PRO A 317 -12.69 10.06 10.18
C PRO A 317 -12.82 8.54 10.18
N PRO A 318 -12.02 7.80 9.38
CA PRO A 318 -12.02 6.36 9.45
C PRO A 318 -11.68 6.00 10.89
N GLN A 319 -12.58 5.27 11.55
CA GLN A 319 -12.27 4.69 12.85
C GLN A 319 -11.00 3.86 12.64
N PRO A 320 -9.93 4.06 13.43
CA PRO A 320 -8.77 3.18 13.35
C PRO A 320 -9.31 1.77 13.53
N VAL A 321 -9.18 0.95 12.49
CA VAL A 321 -9.58 -0.47 12.56
C VAL A 321 -8.80 -1.02 13.74
N ALA A 322 -9.54 -1.28 14.82
CA ALA A 322 -9.01 -1.36 16.17
C ALA A 322 -7.95 -2.45 16.32
N LEU A 323 -6.69 -2.07 16.15
CA LEU A 323 -5.59 -2.69 16.90
C LEU A 323 -5.73 -2.37 18.42
N ALA A 324 -6.56 -1.38 18.80
CA ALA A 324 -6.87 -1.02 20.17
C ALA A 324 -7.78 -2.04 20.90
N ALA A 325 -8.61 -2.82 20.20
CA ALA A 325 -9.44 -3.83 20.86
C ALA A 325 -8.64 -5.04 21.38
N VAL A 326 -7.39 -5.25 20.91
CA VAL A 326 -6.53 -6.31 21.46
C VAL A 326 -5.72 -5.83 22.67
N ARG A 327 -5.58 -4.51 22.88
CA ARG A 327 -4.86 -3.95 24.05
C ARG A 327 -5.74 -3.57 25.22
N ALA A 328 -7.04 -3.37 25.05
CA ALA A 328 -7.95 -2.96 26.10
C ALA A 328 -8.50 -4.13 26.97
N VAL A 329 -8.19 -5.40 26.65
CA VAL A 329 -8.54 -6.56 27.49
C VAL A 329 -7.41 -6.96 28.45
N ALA A 330 -6.30 -6.23 28.46
CA ALA A 330 -5.12 -6.56 29.28
C ALA A 330 -4.87 -5.59 30.45
N ALA A 331 -5.92 -4.97 31.01
CA ALA A 331 -5.77 -4.13 32.21
C ALA A 331 -6.95 -4.31 33.16
N GLU A 332 -7.00 -5.45 33.83
CA GLU A 332 -7.47 -5.56 35.23
C GLU A 332 -6.67 -6.68 35.91
N PRO A 333 -5.97 -6.42 37.02
CA PRO A 333 -5.28 -7.45 37.75
C PRO A 333 -6.23 -8.09 38.77
N SER A 334 -6.80 -9.22 38.42
CA SER A 334 -7.31 -10.14 39.45
C SER A 334 -6.29 -11.24 39.65
N VAL A 335 -5.65 -11.18 40.79
CA VAL A 335 -4.83 -12.24 41.34
C VAL A 335 -5.74 -13.44 41.60
N VAL A 336 -5.55 -14.53 40.88
CA VAL A 336 -5.91 -15.89 41.28
C VAL A 336 -4.89 -16.84 40.66
N ASP A 337 -4.45 -17.75 41.50
CA ASP A 337 -3.42 -18.77 41.45
C ASP A 337 -3.09 -19.42 40.10
N ALA A 338 -1.80 -19.70 40.00
CA ALA A 338 -1.20 -20.56 39.00
C ALA A 338 -1.84 -21.95 39.00
N ASP A 339 -2.49 -22.29 37.89
CA ASP A 339 -2.50 -23.67 37.42
C ASP A 339 -2.37 -23.70 35.87
N THR A 340 -1.39 -24.47 35.43
CA THR A 340 -0.89 -24.50 34.06
C THR A 340 -1.79 -25.35 33.19
N THR A 341 -2.74 -24.72 32.48
CA THR A 341 -3.40 -25.39 31.35
C THR A 341 -3.44 -24.40 30.17
N SER A 342 -2.53 -24.58 29.22
CA SER A 342 -2.50 -23.90 27.93
C SER A 342 -3.81 -24.15 27.19
N ALA A 343 -4.77 -23.24 27.31
CA ALA A 343 -6.01 -23.31 26.56
C ALA A 343 -5.70 -23.04 25.09
N SER A 344 -5.65 -24.08 24.27
CA SER A 344 -5.42 -23.97 22.83
C SER A 344 -6.49 -23.07 22.21
N ARG A 345 -6.07 -21.96 21.61
CA ARG A 345 -6.97 -21.05 20.88
C ARG A 345 -7.39 -21.72 19.58
N LEU A 346 -8.72 -21.87 19.38
CA LEU A 346 -9.30 -22.43 18.17
C LEU A 346 -9.82 -21.32 17.27
N HIS A 347 -9.55 -21.41 15.98
CA HIS A 347 -10.14 -20.56 14.94
C HIS A 347 -11.03 -21.41 14.02
N THR A 348 -12.25 -20.96 13.78
CA THR A 348 -13.14 -21.57 12.78
C THR A 348 -12.96 -20.87 11.45
N VAL A 349 -12.47 -21.62 10.45
CA VAL A 349 -12.24 -21.12 9.09
C VAL A 349 -13.52 -20.58 8.49
N ARG A 350 -13.48 -19.34 7.98
CA ARG A 350 -14.59 -18.70 7.27
C ARG A 350 -14.39 -18.80 5.77
N GLN A 351 -15.47 -18.57 5.02
CA GLN A 351 -15.41 -18.57 3.56
C GLN A 351 -14.40 -17.51 3.05
N GLY A 352 -13.44 -17.94 2.23
CA GLY A 352 -12.40 -17.10 1.64
C GLY A 352 -11.16 -16.90 2.52
N GLU A 353 -11.08 -17.48 3.72
CA GLU A 353 -9.87 -17.45 4.51
C GLU A 353 -8.83 -18.46 4.00
N SER A 354 -7.55 -18.09 4.08
CA SER A 354 -6.40 -18.93 3.77
C SER A 354 -5.57 -19.20 5.03
N ALA A 355 -4.71 -20.21 4.98
CA ALA A 355 -3.76 -20.47 6.07
C ALA A 355 -2.90 -19.24 6.40
N TRP A 356 -2.55 -18.46 5.36
CA TRP A 356 -1.80 -17.22 5.54
C TRP A 356 -2.61 -16.16 6.30
N SER A 357 -3.87 -15.89 5.90
CA SER A 357 -4.71 -14.88 6.55
C SER A 357 -5.02 -15.23 8.00
N ILE A 358 -5.19 -16.53 8.30
CA ILE A 358 -5.43 -17.02 9.66
C ILE A 358 -4.15 -16.91 10.50
N ALA A 359 -3.00 -17.40 10.00
CA ALA A 359 -1.72 -17.34 10.67
C ALA A 359 -1.35 -15.90 11.04
N ARG A 360 -1.57 -14.96 10.11
CA ARG A 360 -1.33 -13.54 10.34
C ARG A 360 -2.26 -12.94 11.41
N ARG A 361 -3.54 -13.27 11.37
CA ARG A 361 -4.51 -12.80 12.38
C ARG A 361 -4.08 -13.16 13.81
N TYR A 362 -3.44 -14.31 13.98
CA TYR A 362 -3.01 -14.81 15.28
C TYR A 362 -1.51 -14.61 15.56
N GLY A 363 -0.77 -13.96 14.66
CA GLY A 363 0.66 -13.67 14.81
C GLY A 363 1.56 -14.90 14.79
N VAL A 364 1.11 -16.01 14.16
CA VAL A 364 1.86 -17.26 14.04
C VAL A 364 2.40 -17.43 12.63
N ALA A 365 3.53 -18.15 12.48
CA ALA A 365 4.03 -18.51 11.17
C ALA A 365 3.07 -19.48 10.47
N VAL A 366 2.82 -19.29 9.16
CA VAL A 366 1.94 -20.16 8.36
C VAL A 366 2.35 -21.63 8.47
N ARG A 367 3.64 -21.89 8.39
CA ARG A 367 4.21 -23.24 8.55
C ARG A 367 3.82 -23.84 9.90
N ARG A 368 3.98 -23.06 10.99
CA ARG A 368 3.62 -23.50 12.34
C ARG A 368 2.11 -23.77 12.47
N LEU A 369 1.26 -22.88 11.91
CA LEU A 369 -0.18 -23.07 11.88
C LEU A 369 -0.57 -24.40 11.19
N LEU A 370 0.06 -24.71 10.06
CA LEU A 370 -0.21 -25.95 9.33
C LEU A 370 0.27 -27.18 10.11
N GLU A 371 1.49 -27.15 10.65
CA GLU A 371 2.09 -28.24 11.42
C GLU A 371 1.27 -28.63 12.67
N VAL A 372 0.84 -27.62 13.48
CA VAL A 372 0.07 -27.89 14.71
C VAL A 372 -1.33 -28.45 14.43
N ASN A 373 -1.83 -28.28 13.20
CA ASN A 373 -3.12 -28.80 12.76
C ASN A 373 -3.02 -30.07 11.90
N GLY A 374 -1.83 -30.64 11.75
CA GLY A 374 -1.61 -31.81 10.90
C GLY A 374 -1.92 -31.56 9.43
N LEU A 375 -1.83 -30.29 8.99
CA LEU A 375 -2.09 -29.86 7.62
C LEU A 375 -0.79 -29.70 6.85
N SER A 376 -0.85 -29.98 5.56
CA SER A 376 0.23 -29.67 4.62
C SER A 376 -0.07 -28.37 3.87
N ALA A 377 0.93 -27.84 3.16
CA ALA A 377 0.76 -26.71 2.26
C ALA A 377 -0.26 -26.98 1.13
N GLN A 378 -0.60 -28.24 0.88
CA GLN A 378 -1.59 -28.68 -0.11
C GLN A 378 -3.00 -28.81 0.46
N SER A 379 -3.15 -28.72 1.78
CA SER A 379 -4.44 -28.91 2.45
C SER A 379 -5.39 -27.78 2.09
N VAL A 380 -6.60 -28.12 1.61
CA VAL A 380 -7.65 -27.16 1.33
C VAL A 380 -8.39 -26.85 2.63
N LEU A 381 -8.30 -25.59 3.08
CA LEU A 381 -9.11 -25.14 4.20
C LEU A 381 -10.56 -24.99 3.75
N ARG A 382 -11.48 -25.61 4.48
CA ARG A 382 -12.93 -25.53 4.21
C ARG A 382 -13.61 -24.65 5.26
N PRO A 383 -14.60 -23.83 4.89
CA PRO A 383 -15.40 -23.11 5.87
C PRO A 383 -15.99 -24.07 6.92
N GLY A 384 -15.90 -23.68 8.18
CA GLY A 384 -16.29 -24.53 9.34
C GLY A 384 -15.16 -25.36 9.93
N MET A 385 -14.01 -25.48 9.28
CA MET A 385 -12.84 -26.21 9.82
C MET A 385 -12.28 -25.48 11.04
N GLN A 386 -11.96 -26.21 12.11
CA GLN A 386 -11.35 -25.64 13.31
C GLN A 386 -9.83 -25.82 13.27
N LEU A 387 -9.11 -24.74 13.49
CA LEU A 387 -7.64 -24.72 13.50
C LEU A 387 -7.15 -24.24 14.87
N ARG A 388 -6.13 -24.91 15.40
CA ARG A 388 -5.35 -24.41 16.53
C ARG A 388 -4.45 -23.28 16.03
N VAL A 389 -4.43 -22.16 16.76
CA VAL A 389 -3.75 -20.93 16.34
C VAL A 389 -2.76 -20.46 17.42
N GLU A 390 -1.87 -21.38 17.80
CA GLU A 390 -0.83 -21.18 18.83
C GLU A 390 0.59 -21.42 18.30
#